data_93b86efec57af39c8b31fd696f972fc0
#
_entry.id   93b86efec57af39c8b31fd696f972fc0
#
_cell.length_a   1.000
_cell.length_b   1.000
_cell.length_c   1.000
_cell.angle_alpha   90.00
_cell.angle_beta   90.00
_cell.angle_gamma   90.00
#
_symmetry.space_group_name_H-M   'P 1'
#
loop_
_entity.id
_entity.type
_entity.pdbx_description
1 polymer ?
#
loop_
_entity_poly.entity_id
_entity_poly.type
_entity_poly.pdbx_seq_one_letter_code
_entity_poly.pdbx_strand_id
1 'polypeptide(L)'
;EDERKVYDAFYDSLTVDFHASGLKDKELAEYKYQRYMRDYAKVVKSLDDNVGRVLDYLKEKGLDRNTLVVYTSDQGFYMGEHGWFDKRFMYEESMRTPLVMMLPECFSRKGDITELVQNIDFAPTFLEIAGVEVPEDIHGESLLPLLEGESPEDWRESLYYHFYEYPAEHMVKRHFGVRTDRYKLIHFYNDKDFWELYDLQADPSEMHDLYGLKGYEDVTEELKSELHRLQEQYDDPIRWIMQ
;
A
#
# COMPACT_ATOMS: atom_id res chain seq x y z
N GLU A 1 -4.37 -24.21 -22.40
CA GLU A 1 -5.47 -25.20 -22.13
C GLU A 1 -5.15 -26.09 -20.91
N ASP A 2 -3.91 -26.53 -20.76
CA ASP A 2 -3.49 -27.39 -19.65
C ASP A 2 -3.33 -26.63 -18.33
N GLU A 3 -2.83 -25.40 -18.34
CA GLU A 3 -2.75 -24.54 -17.17
C GLU A 3 -4.12 -24.22 -16.58
N ARG A 4 -5.11 -23.99 -17.44
CA ARG A 4 -6.49 -23.75 -17.01
C ARG A 4 -7.10 -24.98 -16.35
N LYS A 5 -6.83 -26.17 -16.84
CA LYS A 5 -7.33 -27.42 -16.24
C LYS A 5 -6.75 -27.65 -14.83
N VAL A 6 -5.46 -27.36 -14.64
CA VAL A 6 -4.81 -27.44 -13.32
C VAL A 6 -5.40 -26.41 -12.36
N TYR A 7 -5.62 -25.18 -12.83
CA TYR A 7 -6.23 -24.11 -12.07
C TYR A 7 -7.68 -24.46 -11.67
N ASP A 8 -8.50 -24.87 -12.63
CA ASP A 8 -9.90 -25.26 -12.38
C ASP A 8 -9.98 -26.44 -11.40
N ALA A 9 -9.14 -27.48 -11.57
CA ALA A 9 -9.10 -28.62 -10.66
C ALA A 9 -8.68 -28.25 -9.24
N PHE A 10 -7.79 -27.28 -9.08
CA PHE A 10 -7.40 -26.76 -7.76
C PHE A 10 -8.55 -26.02 -7.08
N TYR A 11 -9.21 -25.10 -7.79
CA TYR A 11 -10.35 -24.36 -7.25
C TYR A 11 -11.58 -25.23 -7.03
N ASP A 12 -11.85 -26.18 -7.88
CA ASP A 12 -12.92 -27.15 -7.69
C ASP A 12 -12.71 -27.99 -6.42
N SER A 13 -11.48 -28.41 -6.15
CA SER A 13 -11.16 -29.16 -4.93
C SER A 13 -11.38 -28.33 -3.66
N LEU A 14 -11.02 -27.04 -3.66
CA LEU A 14 -11.26 -26.13 -2.54
C LEU A 14 -12.76 -25.91 -2.32
N THR A 15 -13.52 -25.73 -3.39
CA THR A 15 -14.97 -25.56 -3.34
C THR A 15 -15.67 -26.79 -2.79
N VAL A 16 -15.24 -27.99 -3.22
CA VAL A 16 -15.76 -29.27 -2.71
C VAL A 16 -15.51 -29.41 -1.21
N ASP A 17 -14.30 -29.09 -0.72
CA ASP A 17 -13.97 -29.13 0.71
C ASP A 17 -14.90 -28.22 1.55
N PHE A 18 -15.19 -27.01 1.06
CA PHE A 18 -16.08 -26.08 1.74
C PHE A 18 -17.53 -26.59 1.77
N HIS A 19 -18.03 -27.15 0.68
CA HIS A 19 -19.36 -27.76 0.61
C HIS A 19 -19.46 -29.03 1.44
N ALA A 20 -18.43 -29.86 1.45
CA ALA A 20 -18.39 -31.13 2.20
C ALA A 20 -18.32 -30.90 3.72
N SER A 21 -17.86 -29.72 4.18
CA SER A 21 -17.75 -29.40 5.60
C SER A 21 -19.10 -29.37 6.33
N GLY A 22 -20.20 -29.10 5.62
CA GLY A 22 -21.52 -28.93 6.19
C GLY A 22 -21.69 -27.66 7.03
N LEU A 23 -20.64 -26.83 7.14
CA LEU A 23 -20.62 -25.57 7.88
C LEU A 23 -21.43 -24.48 7.17
N LYS A 24 -21.96 -23.52 7.92
CA LYS A 24 -22.75 -22.42 7.39
C LYS A 24 -22.38 -21.10 8.08
N ASP A 25 -22.77 -20.02 7.45
CA ASP A 25 -22.67 -18.65 7.98
C ASP A 25 -21.29 -18.34 8.61
N LYS A 26 -21.26 -17.96 9.87
CA LYS A 26 -20.04 -17.56 10.58
C LYS A 26 -19.03 -18.71 10.69
N GLU A 27 -19.47 -19.92 10.94
CA GLU A 27 -18.60 -21.09 11.06
C GLU A 27 -17.91 -21.40 9.71
N LEU A 28 -18.66 -21.28 8.61
CA LEU A 28 -18.08 -21.44 7.27
C LEU A 28 -17.10 -20.31 6.94
N ALA A 29 -17.43 -19.07 7.29
CA ALA A 29 -16.54 -17.91 7.09
C ALA A 29 -15.24 -18.09 7.87
N GLU A 30 -15.31 -18.50 9.13
CA GLU A 30 -14.13 -18.78 9.96
C GLU A 30 -13.28 -19.92 9.40
N TYR A 31 -13.91 -21.00 8.94
CA TYR A 31 -13.21 -22.11 8.30
C TYR A 31 -12.47 -21.69 7.03
N LYS A 32 -13.11 -20.89 6.17
CA LYS A 32 -12.49 -20.34 4.96
C LYS A 32 -11.31 -19.43 5.30
N TYR A 33 -11.49 -18.56 6.27
CA TYR A 33 -10.44 -17.64 6.74
C TYR A 33 -9.23 -18.43 7.26
N GLN A 34 -9.44 -19.41 8.15
CA GLN A 34 -8.37 -20.25 8.71
C GLN A 34 -7.63 -21.03 7.62
N ARG A 35 -8.35 -21.52 6.61
CA ARG A 35 -7.73 -22.21 5.47
C ARG A 35 -6.89 -21.26 4.65
N TYR A 36 -7.43 -20.09 4.31
CA TYR A 36 -6.74 -19.05 3.56
C TYR A 36 -5.46 -18.61 4.28
N MET A 37 -5.55 -18.26 5.55
CA MET A 37 -4.41 -17.81 6.34
C MET A 37 -3.31 -18.86 6.47
N ARG A 38 -3.69 -20.12 6.56
CA ARG A 38 -2.72 -21.23 6.58
C ARG A 38 -1.95 -21.34 5.27
N ASP A 39 -2.63 -21.22 4.16
CA ASP A 39 -1.99 -21.31 2.85
C ASP A 39 -1.15 -20.06 2.57
N TYR A 40 -1.64 -18.87 2.93
CA TYR A 40 -0.90 -17.62 2.88
C TYR A 40 0.40 -17.68 3.71
N ALA A 41 0.32 -18.16 4.95
CA ALA A 41 1.49 -18.30 5.83
C ALA A 41 2.56 -19.24 5.25
N LYS A 42 2.18 -20.28 4.49
CA LYS A 42 3.14 -21.17 3.78
C LYS A 42 3.89 -20.40 2.68
N VAL A 43 3.19 -19.54 1.94
CA VAL A 43 3.79 -18.70 0.90
C VAL A 43 4.78 -17.71 1.55
N VAL A 44 4.36 -17.03 2.62
CA VAL A 44 5.23 -16.12 3.38
C VAL A 44 6.47 -16.84 3.91
N LYS A 45 6.31 -18.06 4.44
CA LYS A 45 7.46 -18.85 4.90
C LYS A 45 8.42 -19.22 3.77
N SER A 46 7.89 -19.58 2.61
CA SER A 46 8.72 -19.87 1.43
C SER A 46 9.46 -18.61 0.96
N LEU A 47 8.80 -17.45 0.98
CA LEU A 47 9.43 -16.18 0.64
C LEU A 47 10.57 -15.85 1.60
N ASP A 48 10.32 -15.95 2.93
CA ASP A 48 11.32 -15.71 3.98
C ASP A 48 12.57 -16.59 3.79
N ASP A 49 12.40 -17.89 3.55
CA ASP A 49 13.49 -18.81 3.29
C ASP A 49 14.33 -18.41 2.06
N ASN A 50 13.68 -17.92 1.00
CA ASN A 50 14.38 -17.51 -0.22
C ASN A 50 15.08 -16.15 -0.06
N VAL A 51 14.48 -15.21 0.68
CA VAL A 51 15.16 -13.96 1.07
C VAL A 51 16.41 -14.28 1.89
N GLY A 52 16.31 -15.16 2.88
CA GLY A 52 17.45 -15.63 3.66
C GLY A 52 18.58 -16.17 2.78
N ARG A 53 18.27 -17.01 1.79
CA ARG A 53 19.26 -17.53 0.84
C ARG A 53 19.97 -16.46 0.02
N VAL A 54 19.26 -15.40 -0.37
CA VAL A 54 19.86 -14.26 -1.08
C VAL A 54 20.81 -13.51 -0.15
N LEU A 55 20.40 -13.23 1.07
CA LEU A 55 21.25 -12.55 2.06
C LEU A 55 22.51 -13.36 2.40
N ASP A 56 22.39 -14.67 2.57
CA ASP A 56 23.51 -15.57 2.81
C ASP A 56 24.50 -15.56 1.61
N TYR A 57 23.97 -15.57 0.39
CA TYR A 57 24.80 -15.46 -0.83
C TYR A 57 25.57 -14.15 -0.90
N LEU A 58 24.92 -13.01 -0.63
CA LEU A 58 25.60 -11.71 -0.60
C LEU A 58 26.75 -11.72 0.41
N LYS A 59 26.50 -12.24 1.60
CA LYS A 59 27.51 -12.35 2.66
C LYS A 59 28.65 -13.30 2.27
N GLU A 60 28.34 -14.47 1.74
CA GLU A 60 29.36 -15.45 1.26
C GLU A 60 30.28 -14.85 0.20
N LYS A 61 29.73 -14.00 -0.68
CA LYS A 61 30.50 -13.34 -1.75
C LYS A 61 31.13 -12.02 -1.30
N GLY A 62 30.93 -11.58 -0.07
CA GLY A 62 31.42 -10.29 0.44
C GLY A 62 30.81 -9.09 -0.28
N LEU A 63 29.61 -9.24 -0.83
CA LEU A 63 28.88 -8.19 -1.55
C LEU A 63 27.97 -7.38 -0.61
N ASP A 64 27.64 -7.90 0.57
CA ASP A 64 26.76 -7.30 1.56
C ASP A 64 27.24 -5.91 2.03
N ARG A 65 28.54 -5.64 1.99
CA ARG A 65 29.12 -4.35 2.39
C ARG A 65 28.87 -3.20 1.41
N ASN A 66 28.59 -3.53 0.16
CA ASN A 66 28.41 -2.54 -0.91
C ASN A 66 27.12 -2.78 -1.71
N THR A 67 26.12 -3.36 -1.08
CA THR A 67 24.82 -3.63 -1.70
C THR A 67 23.71 -3.06 -0.83
N LEU A 68 22.89 -2.18 -1.39
CA LEU A 68 21.60 -1.81 -0.82
C LEU A 68 20.63 -2.96 -1.08
N VAL A 69 20.07 -3.53 -0.01
CA VAL A 69 19.01 -4.52 -0.12
C VAL A 69 17.70 -3.89 0.32
N VAL A 70 16.68 -3.95 -0.53
CA VAL A 70 15.35 -3.42 -0.26
C VAL A 70 14.36 -4.57 -0.29
N TYR A 71 13.62 -4.73 0.80
CA TYR A 71 12.45 -5.61 0.88
C TYR A 71 11.20 -4.75 0.97
N THR A 72 10.33 -4.89 -0.02
CA THR A 72 9.09 -4.13 -0.11
C THR A 72 8.03 -4.91 -0.90
N SER A 73 6.84 -4.32 -1.05
CA SER A 73 5.77 -4.78 -1.93
C SER A 73 5.27 -3.61 -2.77
N ASP A 74 4.67 -3.90 -3.92
CA ASP A 74 4.01 -2.92 -4.79
C ASP A 74 2.72 -2.37 -4.16
N GLN A 75 2.09 -3.16 -3.28
CA GLN A 75 0.82 -2.83 -2.61
C GLN A 75 0.63 -3.67 -1.35
N GLY A 76 -0.33 -3.28 -0.51
CA GLY A 76 -0.86 -4.09 0.56
C GLY A 76 -1.91 -5.10 0.07
N PHE A 77 -2.61 -5.75 1.02
CA PHE A 77 -3.63 -6.74 0.70
C PHE A 77 -4.58 -6.94 1.88
N TYR A 78 -5.90 -6.96 1.61
CA TYR A 78 -6.91 -7.33 2.60
C TYR A 78 -6.93 -8.83 2.82
N MET A 79 -6.92 -9.24 4.06
CA MET A 79 -7.01 -10.66 4.46
C MET A 79 -8.30 -10.96 5.22
N GLY A 80 -9.36 -10.22 4.90
CA GLY A 80 -10.67 -10.30 5.53
C GLY A 80 -11.12 -9.00 6.18
N GLU A 81 -10.21 -8.02 6.35
CA GLU A 81 -10.56 -6.68 6.82
C GLU A 81 -11.56 -6.05 5.86
N HIS A 82 -12.49 -5.27 6.38
CA HIS A 82 -13.62 -4.68 5.64
C HIS A 82 -14.49 -5.72 4.87
N GLY A 83 -14.30 -7.03 5.14
CA GLY A 83 -14.95 -8.12 4.42
C GLY A 83 -14.32 -8.46 3.05
N TRP A 84 -13.12 -7.98 2.77
CA TRP A 84 -12.43 -8.12 1.49
C TRP A 84 -11.24 -9.09 1.55
N PHE A 85 -10.96 -9.70 0.40
CA PHE A 85 -9.74 -10.44 0.10
C PHE A 85 -9.22 -9.96 -1.24
N ASP A 86 -8.64 -8.77 -1.27
CA ASP A 86 -8.13 -8.11 -2.47
C ASP A 86 -7.29 -6.88 -2.06
N LYS A 87 -7.24 -5.89 -2.91
CA LYS A 87 -6.52 -4.63 -2.80
C LYS A 87 -7.31 -3.57 -3.57
N ARG A 88 -6.87 -2.35 -3.69
CA ARG A 88 -7.36 -1.24 -4.53
C ARG A 88 -8.09 -0.14 -3.79
N PHE A 89 -8.98 -0.43 -2.86
CA PHE A 89 -9.52 0.65 -2.02
C PHE A 89 -8.42 1.31 -1.22
N MET A 90 -8.55 2.62 -1.01
CA MET A 90 -7.53 3.44 -0.35
C MET A 90 -7.50 3.27 1.18
N TYR A 91 -7.75 2.07 1.72
CA TYR A 91 -7.58 1.79 3.14
C TYR A 91 -6.17 1.30 3.46
N GLU A 92 -5.74 1.42 4.73
CA GLU A 92 -4.35 1.14 5.11
C GLU A 92 -3.88 -0.27 4.73
N GLU A 93 -4.75 -1.29 4.79
CA GLU A 93 -4.42 -2.65 4.41
C GLU A 93 -3.98 -2.78 2.94
N SER A 94 -4.55 -1.96 2.07
CA SER A 94 -4.18 -1.90 0.64
C SER A 94 -3.00 -0.98 0.36
N MET A 95 -2.89 0.12 1.11
CA MET A 95 -1.93 1.19 0.84
C MET A 95 -0.60 0.97 1.56
N ARG A 96 -0.64 0.45 2.79
CA ARG A 96 0.55 0.31 3.63
C ARG A 96 1.31 -0.96 3.29
N THR A 97 2.50 -0.80 2.71
CA THR A 97 3.40 -1.88 2.36
C THR A 97 4.58 -1.96 3.34
N PRO A 98 5.18 -3.14 3.51
CA PRO A 98 6.45 -3.22 4.21
C PRO A 98 7.52 -2.48 3.41
N LEU A 99 8.40 -1.76 4.08
CA LEU A 99 9.62 -1.21 3.51
C LEU A 99 10.76 -1.40 4.51
N VAL A 100 11.66 -2.30 4.19
CA VAL A 100 12.85 -2.59 5.00
C VAL A 100 14.08 -2.46 4.12
N MET A 101 15.06 -1.67 4.58
CA MET A 101 16.30 -1.46 3.85
C MET A 101 17.51 -1.91 4.67
N MET A 102 18.36 -2.74 4.09
CA MET A 102 19.69 -3.00 4.60
C MET A 102 20.69 -2.14 3.83
N LEU A 103 21.26 -1.19 4.53
CA LEU A 103 22.14 -0.19 3.94
C LEU A 103 23.58 -0.72 3.82
N PRO A 104 24.33 -0.33 2.78
CA PRO A 104 25.78 -0.52 2.69
C PRO A 104 26.52 0.08 3.90
N GLU A 105 27.75 -0.39 4.16
CA GLU A 105 28.56 0.05 5.31
C GLU A 105 28.88 1.57 5.32
N CYS A 106 28.74 2.25 4.20
CA CYS A 106 28.92 3.71 4.12
C CYS A 106 27.83 4.50 4.81
N PHE A 107 26.66 3.90 5.06
CA PHE A 107 25.55 4.52 5.79
C PHE A 107 25.59 4.14 7.26
N SER A 108 25.39 5.11 8.12
CA SER A 108 25.44 4.92 9.58
C SER A 108 24.06 4.79 10.23
N ARG A 109 22.98 5.20 9.56
CA ARG A 109 21.62 5.21 10.13
C ARG A 109 21.11 3.80 10.43
N LYS A 110 20.48 3.68 11.57
CA LYS A 110 19.72 2.48 12.01
C LYS A 110 18.46 2.94 12.72
N GLY A 111 17.42 2.13 12.64
CA GLY A 111 16.14 2.39 13.31
C GLY A 111 15.03 2.71 12.31
N ASP A 112 13.93 3.20 12.85
CA ASP A 112 12.73 3.45 12.07
C ASP A 112 12.77 4.85 11.42
N ILE A 113 12.21 4.95 10.22
CA ILE A 113 11.89 6.17 9.50
C ILE A 113 10.38 6.27 9.51
N THR A 114 9.84 7.38 10.00
CA THR A 114 8.40 7.59 10.19
C THR A 114 7.79 8.54 9.18
N GLU A 115 8.62 9.20 8.40
CA GLU A 115 8.25 10.12 7.33
C GLU A 115 7.41 9.39 6.27
N LEU A 116 6.47 10.10 5.65
CA LEU A 116 5.63 9.56 4.58
C LEU A 116 6.44 9.29 3.32
N VAL A 117 6.46 8.04 2.88
CA VAL A 117 7.20 7.60 1.68
C VAL A 117 6.26 6.82 0.74
N GLN A 118 6.65 6.73 -0.53
CA GLN A 118 5.84 6.09 -1.58
C GLN A 118 6.71 5.22 -2.50
N ASN A 119 6.08 4.33 -3.26
CA ASN A 119 6.77 3.50 -4.25
C ASN A 119 7.50 4.31 -5.33
N ILE A 120 6.98 5.50 -5.67
CA ILE A 120 7.59 6.40 -6.65
C ILE A 120 8.94 6.96 -6.19
N ASP A 121 9.28 6.87 -4.91
CA ASP A 121 10.52 7.36 -4.32
C ASP A 121 11.72 6.41 -4.57
N PHE A 122 11.45 5.17 -4.96
CA PHE A 122 12.52 4.19 -5.19
C PHE A 122 13.40 4.56 -6.38
N ALA A 123 12.80 4.99 -7.49
CA ALA A 123 13.55 5.33 -8.70
C ALA A 123 14.54 6.49 -8.45
N PRO A 124 14.13 7.67 -7.94
CA PRO A 124 15.06 8.74 -7.65
C PRO A 124 16.11 8.35 -6.59
N THR A 125 15.73 7.56 -5.57
CA THR A 125 16.68 7.06 -4.57
C THR A 125 17.78 6.20 -5.19
N PHE A 126 17.42 5.26 -6.06
CA PHE A 126 18.41 4.38 -6.70
C PHE A 126 19.31 5.11 -7.68
N LEU A 127 18.76 6.08 -8.42
CA LEU A 127 19.54 6.93 -9.33
C LEU A 127 20.56 7.75 -8.55
N GLU A 128 20.14 8.39 -7.47
CA GLU A 128 21.02 9.22 -6.65
C GLU A 128 22.13 8.40 -5.98
N ILE A 129 21.81 7.25 -5.37
CA ILE A 129 22.81 6.33 -4.80
C ILE A 129 23.80 5.84 -5.85
N ALA A 130 23.35 5.67 -7.10
CA ALA A 130 24.23 5.28 -8.21
C ALA A 130 25.05 6.44 -8.79
N GLY A 131 24.87 7.67 -8.30
CA GLY A 131 25.52 8.87 -8.82
C GLY A 131 25.02 9.28 -10.21
N VAL A 132 23.79 8.92 -10.54
CA VAL A 132 23.10 9.27 -11.79
C VAL A 132 22.13 10.41 -11.53
N GLU A 133 22.08 11.37 -12.44
CA GLU A 133 21.16 12.50 -12.35
C GLU A 133 19.70 12.02 -12.40
N VAL A 134 18.90 12.54 -11.45
CA VAL A 134 17.45 12.25 -11.38
C VAL A 134 16.73 13.10 -12.41
N PRO A 135 15.94 12.50 -13.34
CA PRO A 135 15.15 13.27 -14.30
C PRO A 135 14.12 14.18 -13.63
N GLU A 136 13.90 15.37 -14.18
CA GLU A 136 12.99 16.39 -13.63
C GLU A 136 11.50 15.97 -13.67
N ASP A 137 11.14 15.02 -14.52
CA ASP A 137 9.77 14.52 -14.68
C ASP A 137 9.40 13.37 -13.74
N ILE A 138 10.29 12.99 -12.82
CA ILE A 138 10.00 12.02 -11.75
C ILE A 138 9.23 12.72 -10.63
N HIS A 139 8.05 12.18 -10.28
CA HIS A 139 7.22 12.69 -9.18
C HIS A 139 7.69 12.29 -7.78
N GLY A 140 8.50 11.24 -7.66
CA GLY A 140 9.03 10.76 -6.39
C GLY A 140 10.19 11.61 -5.88
N GLU A 141 10.45 11.52 -4.59
CA GLU A 141 11.58 12.15 -3.92
C GLU A 141 12.58 11.11 -3.45
N SER A 142 13.88 11.43 -3.52
CA SER A 142 14.90 10.51 -3.04
C SER A 142 14.81 10.30 -1.52
N LEU A 143 14.84 9.05 -1.09
CA LEU A 143 14.92 8.68 0.32
C LEU A 143 16.33 8.87 0.91
N LEU A 144 17.33 9.24 0.09
CA LEU A 144 18.72 9.32 0.52
C LEU A 144 18.92 10.22 1.75
N PRO A 145 18.34 11.43 1.83
CA PRO A 145 18.47 12.27 3.03
C PRO A 145 17.95 11.57 4.29
N LEU A 146 16.80 10.91 4.19
CA LEU A 146 16.23 10.15 5.31
C LEU A 146 17.13 8.97 5.72
N LEU A 147 17.73 8.29 4.75
CA LEU A 147 18.65 7.18 4.96
C LEU A 147 19.99 7.65 5.57
N GLU A 148 20.39 8.89 5.33
CA GLU A 148 21.55 9.53 5.96
C GLU A 148 21.26 10.10 7.35
N GLY A 149 20.00 10.12 7.75
CA GLY A 149 19.55 10.57 9.08
C GLY A 149 19.16 12.02 9.14
N GLU A 150 18.96 12.62 7.99
CA GLU A 150 18.40 13.96 7.88
C GLU A 150 16.88 13.93 8.03
N SER A 151 16.30 15.07 8.38
CA SER A 151 14.84 15.28 8.38
C SER A 151 14.59 16.60 7.64
N PRO A 152 14.47 16.57 6.30
CA PRO A 152 14.26 17.76 5.50
C PRO A 152 13.00 18.50 5.96
N GLU A 153 13.10 19.83 6.13
CA GLU A 153 11.98 20.68 6.57
C GLU A 153 10.84 20.73 5.54
N ASP A 154 11.16 20.47 4.27
CA ASP A 154 10.25 20.47 3.13
C ASP A 154 9.79 19.04 2.74
N TRP A 155 10.03 18.04 3.59
CA TRP A 155 9.54 16.69 3.33
C TRP A 155 8.01 16.66 3.30
N ARG A 156 7.44 15.82 2.43
CA ARG A 156 5.99 15.74 2.23
C ARG A 156 5.23 15.41 3.51
N GLU A 157 4.10 16.08 3.71
CA GLU A 157 3.18 15.84 4.83
C GLU A 157 1.91 15.09 4.40
N SER A 158 1.77 14.80 3.11
CA SER A 158 0.59 14.16 2.55
C SER A 158 0.94 13.28 1.36
N LEU A 159 0.11 12.26 1.13
CA LEU A 159 0.18 11.34 0.00
C LEU A 159 -1.08 11.44 -0.85
N TYR A 160 -0.92 11.37 -2.16
CA TYR A 160 -1.99 11.31 -3.14
C TYR A 160 -2.18 9.90 -3.65
N TYR A 161 -3.43 9.49 -3.84
CA TYR A 161 -3.80 8.24 -4.46
C TYR A 161 -4.95 8.44 -5.44
N HIS A 162 -4.92 7.72 -6.58
CA HIS A 162 -6.01 7.70 -7.54
C HIS A 162 -6.18 6.31 -8.14
N PHE A 163 -7.41 5.77 -8.08
CA PHE A 163 -7.82 4.53 -8.71
C PHE A 163 -8.79 4.80 -9.85
N TYR A 164 -8.39 4.47 -11.08
CA TYR A 164 -9.11 4.82 -12.31
C TYR A 164 -9.99 3.70 -12.87
N GLU A 165 -9.71 2.45 -12.50
CA GLU A 165 -10.23 1.27 -13.16
C GLU A 165 -11.67 0.96 -12.75
N TYR A 166 -12.64 1.41 -13.56
CA TYR A 166 -14.05 1.05 -13.38
C TYR A 166 -14.86 1.40 -14.65
N PRO A 167 -15.83 0.55 -15.09
CA PRO A 167 -16.08 -0.82 -14.63
C PRO A 167 -14.97 -1.78 -15.07
N ALA A 168 -14.64 -2.74 -14.20
CA ALA A 168 -13.62 -3.74 -14.45
C ALA A 168 -13.91 -5.03 -13.69
N GLU A 169 -13.05 -6.04 -13.81
CA GLU A 169 -13.24 -7.37 -13.21
C GLU A 169 -13.50 -7.31 -11.69
N HIS A 170 -12.81 -6.42 -10.99
CA HIS A 170 -12.91 -6.29 -9.54
C HIS A 170 -14.05 -5.41 -9.03
N MET A 171 -14.70 -4.66 -9.91
CA MET A 171 -15.84 -3.79 -9.60
C MET A 171 -15.58 -2.76 -8.48
N VAL A 172 -14.33 -2.43 -8.21
CA VAL A 172 -13.94 -1.37 -7.29
C VAL A 172 -14.25 -0.01 -7.92
N LYS A 173 -14.96 0.84 -7.20
CA LYS A 173 -15.36 2.16 -7.69
C LYS A 173 -14.15 3.08 -7.85
N ARG A 174 -14.19 3.96 -8.85
CA ARG A 174 -13.17 5.00 -9.02
C ARG A 174 -13.16 5.91 -7.81
N HIS A 175 -11.99 6.18 -7.31
CA HIS A 175 -11.80 7.08 -6.19
C HIS A 175 -10.40 7.68 -6.21
N PHE A 176 -10.28 8.81 -5.59
CA PHE A 176 -9.01 9.43 -5.26
C PHE A 176 -9.06 9.95 -3.83
N GLY A 177 -7.91 10.27 -3.29
CA GLY A 177 -7.88 10.78 -1.92
C GLY A 177 -6.51 11.30 -1.51
N VAL A 178 -6.50 11.86 -0.33
CA VAL A 178 -5.31 12.36 0.36
C VAL A 178 -5.17 11.67 1.72
N ARG A 179 -3.94 11.33 2.07
CA ARG A 179 -3.57 10.73 3.36
C ARG A 179 -2.47 11.58 3.99
N THR A 180 -2.70 12.05 5.19
CA THR A 180 -1.70 12.71 6.06
C THR A 180 -1.31 11.74 7.18
N ASP A 181 -0.42 12.13 8.09
CA ASP A 181 -0.05 11.30 9.25
C ASP A 181 -1.25 10.92 10.12
N ARG A 182 -2.28 11.75 10.16
CA ARG A 182 -3.44 11.51 11.01
C ARG A 182 -4.72 11.22 10.26
N TYR A 183 -4.97 11.92 9.17
CA TYR A 183 -6.28 11.87 8.50
C TYR A 183 -6.16 11.30 7.10
N LYS A 184 -7.24 10.67 6.66
CA LYS A 184 -7.44 10.24 5.30
C LYS A 184 -8.80 10.70 4.80
N LEU A 185 -8.82 11.35 3.64
CA LEU A 185 -10.03 11.77 2.94
C LEU A 185 -10.09 11.06 1.60
N ILE A 186 -11.20 10.39 1.31
CA ILE A 186 -11.42 9.63 0.08
C ILE A 186 -12.65 10.18 -0.64
N HIS A 187 -12.56 10.39 -1.94
CA HIS A 187 -13.67 10.78 -2.80
C HIS A 187 -13.98 9.69 -3.83
N PHE A 188 -15.15 9.09 -3.74
CA PHE A 188 -15.68 8.20 -4.75
C PHE A 188 -16.48 9.01 -5.77
N TYR A 189 -16.17 8.87 -7.04
CA TYR A 189 -16.73 9.72 -8.10
C TYR A 189 -17.33 8.89 -9.25
N ASN A 190 -18.10 9.54 -10.13
CA ASN A 190 -18.82 9.05 -11.31
C ASN A 190 -20.14 8.30 -11.03
N ASP A 191 -20.15 7.17 -10.33
CA ASP A 191 -21.38 6.38 -10.11
C ASP A 191 -22.18 6.86 -8.91
N LYS A 192 -21.46 7.16 -7.84
CA LYS A 192 -21.97 7.73 -6.61
C LYS A 192 -20.96 8.76 -6.15
N ASP A 193 -21.39 9.97 -5.99
CA ASP A 193 -20.57 11.04 -5.46
C ASP A 193 -20.70 11.03 -3.93
N PHE A 194 -19.71 10.48 -3.25
CA PHE A 194 -19.65 10.47 -1.80
C PHE A 194 -18.20 10.52 -1.30
N TRP A 195 -18.05 10.98 -0.08
CA TRP A 195 -16.77 11.14 0.59
C TRP A 195 -16.72 10.28 1.84
N GLU A 196 -15.52 9.88 2.21
CA GLU A 196 -15.21 9.24 3.49
C GLU A 196 -14.04 9.97 4.15
N LEU A 197 -14.10 10.14 5.48
CA LEU A 197 -13.05 10.76 6.28
C LEU A 197 -12.70 9.84 7.46
N TYR A 198 -11.43 9.58 7.67
CA TYR A 198 -10.95 8.75 8.78
C TYR A 198 -9.88 9.45 9.60
N ASP A 199 -9.90 9.28 10.93
CA ASP A 199 -8.83 9.64 11.86
C ASP A 199 -8.00 8.38 12.15
N LEU A 200 -6.89 8.21 11.46
CA LEU A 200 -6.03 7.02 11.52
C LEU A 200 -5.38 6.80 12.89
N GLN A 201 -5.31 7.84 13.74
CA GLN A 201 -4.81 7.71 15.11
C GLN A 201 -5.89 7.19 16.06
N ALA A 202 -7.13 7.63 15.89
CA ALA A 202 -8.25 7.20 16.72
C ALA A 202 -8.88 5.90 16.22
N ASP A 203 -8.88 5.67 14.91
CA ASP A 203 -9.47 4.52 14.23
C ASP A 203 -8.50 3.99 13.14
N PRO A 204 -7.42 3.31 13.52
CA PRO A 204 -6.43 2.79 12.57
C PRO A 204 -6.98 1.69 11.65
N SER A 205 -8.17 1.18 11.92
CA SER A 205 -8.85 0.17 11.09
C SER A 205 -9.91 0.78 10.17
N GLU A 206 -10.07 2.11 10.15
CA GLU A 206 -10.95 2.84 9.23
C GLU A 206 -12.39 2.31 9.19
N MET A 207 -12.94 2.02 10.38
CA MET A 207 -14.29 1.44 10.55
C MET A 207 -15.37 2.50 10.80
N HIS A 208 -14.99 3.75 11.07
CA HIS A 208 -15.90 4.82 11.45
C HIS A 208 -15.69 6.04 10.54
N ASP A 209 -16.57 6.19 9.56
CA ASP A 209 -16.57 7.36 8.69
C ASP A 209 -17.00 8.61 9.47
N LEU A 210 -16.14 9.64 9.42
CA LEU A 210 -16.32 10.91 10.09
C LEU A 210 -16.80 12.02 9.15
N TYR A 211 -16.93 11.73 7.84
CA TYR A 211 -17.33 12.74 6.88
C TYR A 211 -18.72 13.31 7.17
N GLY A 212 -18.82 14.63 7.19
CA GLY A 212 -20.08 15.33 7.50
C GLY A 212 -20.51 15.30 8.97
N LEU A 213 -19.71 14.73 9.87
CA LEU A 213 -19.99 14.77 11.30
C LEU A 213 -19.54 16.13 11.89
N LYS A 214 -20.32 16.59 12.88
CA LYS A 214 -20.04 17.85 13.58
C LYS A 214 -18.69 17.82 14.27
N GLY A 215 -17.88 18.84 13.98
CA GLY A 215 -16.54 19.01 14.55
C GLY A 215 -15.41 18.55 13.62
N TYR A 216 -15.75 18.03 12.43
CA TYR A 216 -14.80 17.63 11.40
C TYR A 216 -14.84 18.49 10.13
N GLU A 217 -15.63 19.60 10.17
CA GLU A 217 -15.81 20.47 9.03
C GLU A 217 -14.51 21.12 8.59
N ASP A 218 -13.74 21.70 9.53
CA ASP A 218 -12.50 22.42 9.25
C ASP A 218 -11.44 21.46 8.66
N VAL A 219 -11.23 20.29 9.28
CA VAL A 219 -10.27 19.30 8.78
C VAL A 219 -10.67 18.75 7.42
N THR A 220 -11.97 18.61 7.16
CA THR A 220 -12.48 18.19 5.85
C THR A 220 -12.12 19.19 4.77
N GLU A 221 -12.29 20.49 5.02
CA GLU A 221 -11.97 21.55 4.04
C GLU A 221 -10.44 21.71 3.85
N GLU A 222 -9.66 21.56 4.93
CA GLU A 222 -8.19 21.52 4.83
C GLU A 222 -7.72 20.36 3.93
N LEU A 223 -8.26 19.15 4.14
CA LEU A 223 -7.90 17.99 3.33
C LEU A 223 -8.38 18.08 1.88
N LYS A 224 -9.54 18.69 1.62
CA LYS A 224 -9.99 18.98 0.25
C LYS A 224 -9.07 19.95 -0.46
N SER A 225 -8.63 20.98 0.26
CA SER A 225 -7.68 21.97 -0.29
C SER A 225 -6.33 21.31 -0.62
N GLU A 226 -5.84 20.45 0.26
CA GLU A 226 -4.61 19.69 0.05
C GLU A 226 -4.75 18.68 -1.09
N LEU A 227 -5.87 17.97 -1.17
CA LEU A 227 -6.17 17.07 -2.28
C LEU A 227 -6.13 17.80 -3.63
N HIS A 228 -6.73 18.98 -3.70
CA HIS A 228 -6.71 19.79 -4.91
C HIS A 228 -5.28 20.23 -5.28
N ARG A 229 -4.49 20.68 -4.30
CA ARG A 229 -3.08 21.01 -4.49
C ARG A 229 -2.27 19.84 -5.06
N LEU A 230 -2.49 18.62 -4.53
CA LEU A 230 -1.81 17.41 -5.00
C LEU A 230 -2.24 17.02 -6.41
N GLN A 231 -3.53 17.14 -6.74
CA GLN A 231 -4.03 16.90 -8.09
C GLN A 231 -3.43 17.88 -9.12
N GLU A 232 -3.17 19.11 -8.72
CA GLU A 232 -2.45 20.09 -9.56
C GLU A 232 -0.96 19.73 -9.68
N GLN A 233 -0.32 19.39 -8.56
CA GLN A 233 1.09 19.02 -8.51
C GLN A 233 1.41 17.83 -9.41
N TYR A 234 0.54 16.81 -9.42
CA TYR A 234 0.74 15.58 -10.20
C TYR A 234 0.07 15.62 -11.58
N ASP A 235 -0.45 16.77 -11.99
CA ASP A 235 -1.15 16.98 -13.27
C ASP A 235 -2.21 15.91 -13.57
N ASP A 236 -3.01 15.56 -12.54
CA ASP A 236 -4.05 14.54 -12.69
C ASP A 236 -5.09 14.98 -13.71
N PRO A 237 -5.40 14.14 -14.74
CA PRO A 237 -6.37 14.49 -15.77
C PRO A 237 -7.83 14.51 -15.28
N ILE A 238 -8.10 13.92 -14.11
CA ILE A 238 -9.44 13.89 -13.49
C ILE A 238 -9.33 14.62 -12.16
N ARG A 239 -9.57 15.92 -12.19
CA ARG A 239 -9.48 16.77 -10.99
C ARG A 239 -10.86 16.99 -10.38
N TRP A 240 -10.91 16.98 -9.07
CA TRP A 240 -12.06 17.52 -8.35
C TRP A 240 -12.00 19.05 -8.43
N ILE A 241 -13.06 19.65 -8.94
CA ILE A 241 -13.16 21.12 -9.03
C ILE A 241 -13.93 21.57 -7.78
N MET A 242 -13.27 22.35 -6.95
CA MET A 242 -13.93 23.03 -5.82
C MET A 242 -15.09 23.88 -6.36
N GLN A 243 -16.33 23.56 -5.94
CA GLN A 243 -17.54 24.33 -6.27
C GLN A 243 -17.79 25.41 -5.25
#